data_581bc337369cbdc21e621441265e2ff9
#
_entry.id   581bc337369cbdc21e621441265e2ff9
#
_cell.length_a   1.000
_cell.length_b   1.000
_cell.length_c   1.000
_cell.angle_alpha   90.00
_cell.angle_beta   90.00
_cell.angle_gamma   90.00
#
_symmetry.space_group_name_H-M   'P 1'
#
loop_
_entity.id
_entity.type
_entity.pdbx_description
1 polymer ?
#
loop_
_entity_poly.entity_id
_entity_poly.type
_entity_poly.pdbx_seq_one_letter_code
_entity_poly.pdbx_strand_id
1 'polypeptide(L)'
;MIAEELSDQNYMVRTRSEMYKIPYKEILYISSSNHSIEIITEKENFRQMISLREVLSHLPAYFQQCHRTIIINMKKVTCLTDNWVVLNGKEELPVGKKYLEKIRSTFLSQ
;
A
#
# COMPACT_ATOMS: atom_id res chain seq x y z
N MET A 1 -25.92 2.34 -5.65
CA MET A 1 -24.59 1.85 -6.03
C MET A 1 -24.33 2.01 -7.50
N ILE A 2 -23.24 2.55 -7.83
CA ILE A 2 -22.90 2.81 -9.22
C ILE A 2 -21.55 2.19 -9.54
N ALA A 3 -21.31 2.01 -10.82
CA ALA A 3 -20.08 1.37 -11.30
C ALA A 3 -18.83 2.11 -10.85
N GLU A 4 -18.94 3.41 -10.78
CA GLU A 4 -17.82 4.27 -10.35
C GLU A 4 -17.32 3.91 -8.96
N GLU A 5 -18.27 3.71 -8.03
CA GLU A 5 -17.91 3.36 -6.67
C GLU A 5 -17.18 2.02 -6.61
N LEU A 6 -17.64 1.08 -7.44
CA LEU A 6 -17.02 -0.23 -7.48
C LEU A 6 -15.60 -0.16 -8.02
N SER A 7 -15.38 0.63 -9.08
CA SER A 7 -14.04 0.71 -9.64
C SER A 7 -13.09 1.48 -8.72
N ASP A 8 -13.62 2.37 -7.86
CA ASP A 8 -12.78 3.10 -6.90
C ASP A 8 -12.35 2.24 -5.73
N GLN A 9 -12.87 1.03 -5.62
CA GLN A 9 -12.54 0.13 -4.53
C GLN A 9 -11.50 -0.91 -4.90
N ASN A 10 -11.02 -0.89 -6.13
CA ASN A 10 -10.09 -1.87 -6.61
C ASN A 10 -8.92 -1.24 -7.33
N TYR A 11 -7.76 -1.83 -7.14
CA TYR A 11 -6.59 -1.49 -7.92
C TYR A 11 -6.51 -2.43 -9.12
N MET A 12 -6.24 -1.87 -10.29
CA MET A 12 -6.14 -2.67 -11.51
C MET A 12 -4.68 -2.96 -11.81
N VAL A 13 -4.35 -4.25 -11.88
CA VAL A 13 -3.02 -4.68 -12.29
C VAL A 13 -3.12 -5.23 -13.70
N ARG A 14 -2.29 -4.73 -14.59
CA ARG A 14 -2.26 -5.19 -15.98
C ARG A 14 -0.92 -5.86 -16.25
N THR A 15 -0.96 -7.09 -16.75
CA THR A 15 0.22 -7.78 -17.25
C THR A 15 0.05 -7.91 -18.76
N ARG A 16 0.98 -8.64 -19.40
CA ARG A 16 0.93 -8.84 -20.83
C ARG A 16 -0.37 -9.50 -21.30
N SER A 17 -0.82 -10.49 -20.55
CA SER A 17 -1.92 -11.33 -21.00
C SER A 17 -3.12 -11.28 -20.06
N GLU A 18 -3.00 -10.59 -18.92
CA GLU A 18 -4.05 -10.65 -17.92
C GLU A 18 -4.29 -9.30 -17.26
N MET A 19 -5.48 -9.16 -16.73
CA MET A 19 -5.83 -7.99 -15.92
C MET A 19 -6.45 -8.49 -14.64
N TYR A 20 -6.00 -7.91 -13.52
CA TYR A 20 -6.52 -8.29 -12.20
C TYR A 20 -7.13 -7.10 -11.52
N LYS A 21 -8.22 -7.34 -10.77
CA LYS A 21 -8.77 -6.37 -9.85
C LYS A 21 -8.42 -6.80 -8.45
N ILE A 22 -7.72 -5.96 -7.73
CA ILE A 22 -7.35 -6.24 -6.34
C ILE A 22 -8.08 -5.26 -5.45
N PRO A 23 -9.02 -5.72 -4.62
CA PRO A 23 -9.69 -4.80 -3.70
C PRO A 23 -8.66 -4.10 -2.81
N TYR A 24 -8.77 -2.78 -2.71
CA TYR A 24 -7.82 -2.03 -1.89
C TYR A 24 -7.76 -2.57 -0.46
N LYS A 25 -8.88 -3.03 0.06
CA LYS A 25 -8.93 -3.54 1.43
C LYS A 25 -8.11 -4.81 1.65
N GLU A 26 -7.74 -5.49 0.56
CA GLU A 26 -6.92 -6.70 0.68
C GLU A 26 -5.43 -6.39 0.57
N ILE A 27 -5.07 -5.19 0.15
CA ILE A 27 -3.68 -4.82 0.00
C ILE A 27 -3.11 -4.39 1.34
N LEU A 28 -2.03 -5.05 1.74
CA LEU A 28 -1.33 -4.71 2.98
C LEU A 28 -0.31 -3.60 2.73
N TYR A 29 0.54 -3.83 1.75
CA TYR A 29 1.57 -2.84 1.42
C TYR A 29 2.11 -3.12 0.03
N ILE A 30 2.87 -2.17 -0.48
CA ILE A 30 3.50 -2.24 -1.79
C ILE A 30 4.97 -1.90 -1.61
N SER A 31 5.86 -2.73 -2.15
CA SER A 31 7.29 -2.47 -2.06
C SER A 31 7.89 -2.39 -3.45
N SER A 32 8.93 -1.59 -3.60
CA SER A 32 9.59 -1.43 -4.89
C SER A 32 10.97 -2.09 -4.87
N SER A 33 11.37 -2.59 -6.03
CA SER A 33 12.67 -3.22 -6.20
C SER A 33 12.99 -3.25 -7.69
N ASN A 34 14.12 -2.66 -8.09
CA ASN A 34 14.60 -2.76 -9.49
C ASN A 34 13.52 -2.49 -10.53
N HIS A 35 12.99 -1.30 -10.58
CA HIS A 35 12.05 -0.88 -11.63
C HIS A 35 10.70 -1.60 -11.61
N SER A 36 10.41 -2.33 -10.56
CA SER A 36 9.10 -2.96 -10.42
C SER A 36 8.60 -2.79 -9.01
N ILE A 37 7.30 -3.03 -8.84
CA ILE A 37 6.70 -3.04 -7.51
C ILE A 37 6.09 -4.41 -7.28
N GLU A 38 5.94 -4.72 -6.01
CA GLU A 38 5.23 -5.92 -5.60
C GLU A 38 4.10 -5.51 -4.68
N ILE A 39 2.88 -5.92 -5.02
CA ILE A 39 1.69 -5.64 -4.23
C ILE A 39 1.45 -6.84 -3.34
N ILE A 40 1.52 -6.61 -2.04
CA ILE A 40 1.41 -7.68 -1.05
C ILE A 40 -0.01 -7.68 -0.47
N THR A 41 -0.72 -8.77 -0.65
CA THR A 41 -2.05 -8.94 -0.07
C THR A 41 -2.02 -10.06 0.94
N GLU A 42 -3.15 -10.26 1.61
CA GLU A 42 -3.24 -11.34 2.60
C GLU A 42 -3.21 -12.72 1.96
N LYS A 43 -3.51 -12.80 0.68
CA LYS A 43 -3.61 -14.08 -0.01
C LYS A 43 -2.46 -14.34 -0.96
N GLU A 44 -2.10 -13.36 -1.77
CA GLU A 44 -1.07 -13.55 -2.78
C GLU A 44 -0.43 -12.22 -3.13
N ASN A 45 0.65 -12.28 -3.88
CA ASN A 45 1.40 -11.10 -4.26
C ASN A 45 1.33 -10.91 -5.78
N PHE A 46 1.38 -9.65 -6.19
CA PHE A 46 1.33 -9.29 -7.61
C PHE A 46 2.51 -8.40 -7.94
N ARG A 47 3.11 -8.62 -9.11
CA ARG A 47 4.23 -7.79 -9.55
C ARG A 47 3.80 -6.94 -10.73
N GLN A 48 4.29 -5.71 -10.77
CA GLN A 48 3.96 -4.79 -11.85
C GLN A 48 5.19 -3.94 -12.17
N MET A 49 5.42 -3.70 -13.47
CA MET A 49 6.56 -2.89 -13.92
C MET A 49 6.16 -1.43 -13.95
N ILE A 50 6.20 -0.80 -12.80
CA ILE A 50 5.77 0.58 -12.63
C ILE A 50 6.51 1.14 -11.42
N SER A 51 6.71 2.44 -11.35
CA SER A 51 7.42 3.05 -10.23
C SER A 51 6.51 3.17 -9.02
N LEU A 52 7.12 3.20 -7.83
CA LEU A 52 6.37 3.39 -6.60
C LEU A 52 5.61 4.72 -6.62
N ARG A 53 6.25 5.74 -7.15
CA ARG A 53 5.64 7.06 -7.24
C ARG A 53 4.39 7.04 -8.10
N GLU A 54 4.47 6.34 -9.22
CA GLU A 54 3.33 6.26 -10.11
C GLU A 54 2.18 5.50 -9.49
N VAL A 55 2.46 4.38 -8.82
CA VAL A 55 1.40 3.61 -8.21
C VAL A 55 0.73 4.40 -7.08
N LEU A 56 1.52 5.16 -6.32
CA LEU A 56 0.97 5.96 -5.24
C LEU A 56 -0.07 6.96 -5.74
N SER A 57 0.14 7.50 -6.94
CA SER A 57 -0.78 8.48 -7.51
C SER A 57 -2.13 7.88 -7.88
N HIS A 58 -2.22 6.55 -7.94
CA HIS A 58 -3.47 5.87 -8.27
C HIS A 58 -4.17 5.26 -7.05
N LEU A 59 -3.60 5.45 -5.86
CA LEU A 59 -4.14 4.82 -4.66
C LEU A 59 -4.96 5.80 -3.83
N PRO A 60 -5.92 5.30 -3.06
CA PRO A 60 -6.63 6.15 -2.10
C PRO A 60 -5.68 6.80 -1.10
N ALA A 61 -6.13 7.90 -0.51
CA ALA A 61 -5.29 8.70 0.38
C ALA A 61 -4.83 7.96 1.63
N TYR A 62 -5.52 6.88 2.02
CA TYR A 62 -5.11 6.12 3.20
C TYR A 62 -3.94 5.17 2.92
N PHE A 63 -3.47 5.11 1.66
CA PHE A 63 -2.20 4.48 1.36
C PHE A 63 -1.14 5.57 1.46
N GLN A 64 -0.14 5.34 2.28
CA GLN A 64 0.91 6.33 2.50
C GLN A 64 2.28 5.69 2.47
N GLN A 65 3.23 6.46 2.02
CA GLN A 65 4.61 6.00 1.98
C GLN A 65 5.17 6.03 3.40
N CYS A 66 5.76 4.92 3.83
CA CYS A 66 6.39 4.84 5.15
C CYS A 66 7.90 4.69 5.04
N HIS A 67 8.39 4.47 3.83
CA HIS A 67 9.80 4.28 3.56
C HIS A 67 10.00 4.63 2.10
N ARG A 68 11.22 4.96 1.70
CA ARG A 68 11.43 5.33 0.30
C ARG A 68 11.05 4.22 -0.68
N THR A 69 10.97 2.99 -0.22
CA THR A 69 10.61 1.85 -1.08
C THR A 69 9.31 1.18 -0.69
N ILE A 70 8.55 1.74 0.27
CA ILE A 70 7.37 1.05 0.79
C ILE A 70 6.19 2.01 0.94
N ILE A 71 5.03 1.57 0.44
CA ILE A 71 3.74 2.22 0.65
C ILE A 71 2.90 1.26 1.50
N ILE A 72 2.27 1.76 2.55
CA ILE A 72 1.44 0.92 3.41
C ILE A 72 -0.01 1.36 3.37
N ASN A 73 -0.89 0.39 3.61
CA ASN A 73 -2.31 0.64 3.81
C ASN A 73 -2.51 1.03 5.27
N MET A 74 -2.77 2.30 5.53
CA MET A 74 -2.89 2.79 6.90
C MET A 74 -4.03 2.13 7.66
N LYS A 75 -5.04 1.63 6.96
CA LYS A 75 -6.16 0.95 7.61
C LYS A 75 -5.77 -0.40 8.20
N LYS A 76 -4.60 -0.92 7.82
CA LYS A 76 -4.12 -2.20 8.33
C LYS A 76 -3.11 -2.04 9.45
N VAL A 77 -2.74 -0.82 9.79
CA VAL A 77 -1.72 -0.57 10.82
C VAL A 77 -2.33 -0.82 12.19
N THR A 78 -1.70 -1.71 12.96
CA THR A 78 -2.15 -2.03 14.31
C THR A 78 -1.21 -1.49 15.38
N CYS A 79 0.03 -1.16 15.00
CA CYS A 79 1.00 -0.65 15.97
C CYS A 79 2.03 0.20 15.23
N LEU A 80 2.45 1.28 15.88
CA LEU A 80 3.45 2.18 15.31
C LEU A 80 4.47 2.51 16.39
N THR A 81 5.75 2.33 16.06
CA THR A 81 6.86 2.79 16.91
C THR A 81 7.66 3.82 16.11
N ASP A 82 8.75 4.32 16.71
CA ASP A 82 9.58 5.28 16.00
C ASP A 82 10.30 4.68 14.80
N ASN A 83 10.42 3.36 14.74
CA ASN A 83 11.21 2.71 13.70
C ASN A 83 10.42 1.69 12.89
N TRP A 84 9.26 1.27 13.37
CA TRP A 84 8.53 0.17 12.76
C TRP A 84 7.05 0.46 12.69
N VAL A 85 6.40 -0.13 11.71
CA VAL A 85 4.95 -0.19 11.64
C VAL A 85 4.56 -1.66 11.54
N VAL A 86 3.48 -2.04 12.23
CA VAL A 86 3.00 -3.42 12.22
C VAL A 86 1.64 -3.44 11.55
N LEU A 87 1.50 -4.31 10.55
CA LEU A 87 0.26 -4.49 9.81
C LEU A 87 -0.43 -5.77 10.25
N ASN A 88 -1.72 -5.69 10.51
CA ASN A 88 -2.55 -6.85 10.91
C ASN A 88 -1.95 -7.61 12.11
N GLY A 89 -1.21 -6.91 12.96
CA GLY A 89 -0.66 -7.50 14.16
C GLY A 89 0.52 -8.42 13.96
N LYS A 90 1.05 -8.53 12.74
CA LYS A 90 2.16 -9.46 12.52
C LYS A 90 3.21 -9.04 11.50
N GLU A 91 2.86 -8.24 10.52
CA GLU A 91 3.83 -7.86 9.50
C GLU A 91 4.56 -6.59 9.91
N GLU A 92 5.86 -6.66 10.14
CA GLU A 92 6.67 -5.51 10.55
C GLU A 92 7.39 -4.91 9.36
N LEU A 93 7.28 -3.59 9.22
CA LEU A 93 7.95 -2.87 8.14
C LEU A 93 8.67 -1.66 8.71
N PRO A 94 9.81 -1.27 8.12
CA PRO A 94 10.56 -0.11 8.61
C PRO A 94 9.89 1.20 8.24
N VAL A 95 10.04 2.19 9.11
CA VAL A 95 9.55 3.54 8.86
C VAL A 95 10.76 4.46 8.77
N GLY A 96 10.91 5.15 7.64
CA GLY A 96 11.98 6.12 7.47
C GLY A 96 11.68 7.39 8.25
N LYS A 97 12.74 8.05 8.72
CA LYS A 97 12.59 9.24 9.56
C LYS A 97 11.74 10.32 8.94
N LYS A 98 11.90 10.56 7.65
CA LYS A 98 11.15 11.65 7.03
C LYS A 98 9.69 11.34 6.81
N TYR A 99 9.29 10.09 7.01
CA TYR A 99 7.89 9.69 6.83
C TYR A 99 7.16 9.53 8.15
N LEU A 100 7.91 9.44 9.25
CA LEU A 100 7.33 9.08 10.55
C LEU A 100 6.25 10.04 11.02
N GLU A 101 6.50 11.34 10.89
CA GLU A 101 5.55 12.32 11.43
C GLU A 101 4.22 12.25 10.72
N LYS A 102 4.23 12.11 9.40
CA LYS A 102 3.00 12.02 8.65
C LYS A 102 2.26 10.73 8.95
N ILE A 103 3.00 9.63 9.05
CA ILE A 103 2.40 8.33 9.39
C ILE A 103 1.76 8.39 10.77
N ARG A 104 2.48 8.98 11.74
CA ARG A 104 1.96 9.11 13.09
C ARG A 104 0.69 9.95 13.12
N SER A 105 0.68 11.06 12.40
CA SER A 105 -0.47 11.93 12.34
C SER A 105 -1.69 11.21 11.79
N THR A 106 -1.50 10.46 10.72
CA THR A 106 -2.59 9.69 10.12
C THR A 106 -3.08 8.60 11.07
N PHE A 107 -2.14 7.91 11.72
CA PHE A 107 -2.48 6.83 12.65
C PHE A 107 -3.33 7.35 13.81
N LEU A 108 -2.98 8.52 14.34
CA LEU A 108 -3.71 9.10 15.47
C LEU A 108 -5.08 9.63 15.09
N SER A 109 -5.31 9.96 13.83
CA SER A 109 -6.58 10.53 13.42
C SER A 109 -7.54 9.49 12.87
N GLN A 110 -7.18 8.23 12.87
CA GLN A 110 -8.07 7.17 12.38
C GLN A 110 -9.02 6.67 13.47
#